data_0b51a525dc3fb90cb797709f43df4d7a
#
_entry.id   0b51a525dc3fb90cb797709f43df4d7a
#
_cell.length_a   1.000
_cell.length_b   1.000
_cell.length_c   1.000
_cell.angle_alpha   90.00
_cell.angle_beta   90.00
_cell.angle_gamma   90.00
#
_symmetry.space_group_name_H-M   'P 1'
#
loop_
_entity.id
_entity.type
_entity.pdbx_description
1 polymer ?
#
loop_
_entity_poly.entity_id
_entity_poly.type
_entity_poly.pdbx_seq_one_letter_code
_entity_poly.pdbx_strand_id
1 'polypeptide(L)'
;GPVRVERHGRAGHLLCTNPHYLNAEDQVTLDAMEIGVDLAPLDPGSDIAVLRGQPVQNAKYAGRRIFGSGINLTHLYQGSIPYLWYMQRELGFVHKCFRGVASPGVLPDDVNGAGHEKPWIGAVEGWAIGGHCQILLVMDYVLAAHDSYMTLPARKEGIIPGAANMRLPRFTGDRLARQLIQAERRLDCDSIEGRLICDEIVPASDMDAAIGRTVEMLTSAGAVGAIGNRRAFRVPGDQLIVDGATYIVRQALQDAERLIWRLDLDKQ
;
A
#
# COMPACT_ATOMS: atom_id res chain seq x y z
N GLY A 1 10.11 -3.82 18.62
CA GLY A 1 8.82 -3.16 18.40
C GLY A 1 7.98 -3.93 17.38
N PRO A 2 6.70 -3.59 17.22
CA PRO A 2 5.79 -4.29 16.30
C PRO A 2 6.04 -3.94 14.82
N VAL A 3 6.92 -2.98 14.54
CA VAL A 3 7.37 -2.63 13.20
C VAL A 3 8.89 -2.44 13.24
N ARG A 4 9.56 -2.95 12.21
CA ARG A 4 10.99 -2.75 11.98
C ARG A 4 11.19 -2.13 10.61
N VAL A 5 12.10 -1.18 10.51
CA VAL A 5 12.54 -0.61 9.23
C VAL A 5 13.98 -1.02 9.00
N GLU A 6 14.25 -1.65 7.88
CA GLU A 6 15.56 -2.16 7.49
C GLU A 6 15.87 -1.70 6.07
N ARG A 7 17.13 -1.36 5.77
CA ARG A 7 17.54 -1.05 4.42
C ARG A 7 18.27 -2.23 3.81
N HIS A 8 17.82 -2.68 2.65
CA HIS A 8 18.44 -3.73 1.86
C HIS A 8 18.74 -3.16 0.47
N GLY A 9 19.98 -2.76 0.24
CA GLY A 9 20.37 -2.07 -0.98
C GLY A 9 19.59 -0.77 -1.16
N ARG A 10 18.86 -0.65 -2.28
CA ARG A 10 18.01 0.51 -2.63
C ARG A 10 16.59 0.46 -2.05
N ALA A 11 16.25 -0.59 -1.31
CA ALA A 11 14.91 -0.78 -0.75
C ALA A 11 14.87 -0.56 0.75
N GLY A 12 13.91 0.23 1.22
CA GLY A 12 13.53 0.35 2.63
C GLY A 12 12.45 -0.69 2.95
N HIS A 13 12.77 -1.70 3.75
CA HIS A 13 11.84 -2.74 4.16
C HIS A 13 11.11 -2.35 5.43
N LEU A 14 9.80 -2.29 5.36
CA LEU A 14 8.90 -2.12 6.50
C LEU A 14 8.31 -3.47 6.86
N LEU A 15 8.69 -3.98 8.02
CA LEU A 15 8.40 -5.33 8.48
C LEU A 15 7.39 -5.28 9.62
N CYS A 16 6.14 -5.70 9.33
CA CYS A 16 5.09 -5.79 10.35
C CYS A 16 5.29 -7.03 11.21
N THR A 17 5.28 -6.86 12.53
CA THR A 17 5.52 -7.94 13.48
C THR A 17 4.62 -7.82 14.71
N ASN A 18 3.52 -8.56 14.69
CA ASN A 18 2.69 -8.84 15.89
C ASN A 18 2.51 -10.37 15.99
N PRO A 19 3.58 -11.10 16.34
CA PRO A 19 3.68 -12.52 16.08
C PRO A 19 2.68 -13.36 16.86
N HIS A 20 2.24 -12.92 18.03
CA HIS A 20 1.25 -13.62 18.85
C HIS A 20 -0.16 -13.52 18.29
N TYR A 21 -0.46 -12.44 17.57
CA TYR A 21 -1.77 -12.16 16.95
C TYR A 21 -1.75 -12.29 15.43
N LEU A 22 -0.87 -13.12 14.87
CA LEU A 22 -0.80 -13.39 13.42
C LEU A 22 -0.58 -12.10 12.60
N ASN A 23 0.24 -11.19 13.12
CA ASN A 23 0.49 -9.87 12.56
C ASN A 23 -0.79 -9.01 12.39
N ALA A 24 -1.76 -9.16 13.31
CA ALA A 24 -2.94 -8.30 13.34
C ALA A 24 -2.61 -6.90 13.87
N GLU A 25 -3.40 -5.93 13.43
CA GLU A 25 -3.26 -4.51 13.75
C GLU A 25 -4.01 -4.15 15.05
N ASP A 26 -3.37 -3.38 15.90
CA ASP A 26 -3.93 -2.78 17.13
C ASP A 26 -3.33 -1.38 17.36
N GLN A 27 -3.57 -0.74 18.51
CA GLN A 27 -3.07 0.60 18.76
C GLN A 27 -1.54 0.67 18.72
N VAL A 28 -0.86 -0.34 19.26
CA VAL A 28 0.61 -0.36 19.32
C VAL A 28 1.21 -0.53 17.93
N THR A 29 0.60 -1.36 17.10
CA THR A 29 1.01 -1.54 15.71
C THR A 29 0.69 -0.30 14.87
N LEU A 30 -0.44 0.37 15.13
CA LEU A 30 -0.81 1.61 14.45
C LEU A 30 0.25 2.70 14.65
N ASP A 31 0.60 2.97 15.91
CA ASP A 31 1.59 3.99 16.26
C ASP A 31 2.96 3.69 15.64
N ALA A 32 3.35 2.41 15.65
CA ALA A 32 4.62 1.99 15.05
C ALA A 32 4.60 2.05 13.51
N MET A 33 3.46 1.74 12.87
CA MET A 33 3.28 1.86 11.41
C MET A 33 3.35 3.33 10.97
N GLU A 34 2.75 4.26 11.73
CA GLU A 34 2.85 5.69 11.46
C GLU A 34 4.31 6.14 11.34
N ILE A 35 5.14 5.76 12.32
CA ILE A 35 6.58 6.08 12.33
C ILE A 35 7.31 5.37 11.19
N GLY A 36 7.04 4.08 10.99
CA GLY A 36 7.73 3.28 9.97
C GLY A 36 7.45 3.76 8.56
N VAL A 37 6.20 4.16 8.29
CA VAL A 37 5.79 4.69 6.99
C VAL A 37 6.36 6.09 6.75
N ASP A 38 6.60 6.90 7.78
CA ASP A 38 7.30 8.17 7.61
C ASP A 38 8.79 7.94 7.29
N LEU A 39 9.44 6.99 7.97
CA LEU A 39 10.85 6.70 7.76
C LEU A 39 11.13 6.17 6.34
N ALA A 40 10.26 5.34 5.79
CA ALA A 40 10.49 4.72 4.48
C ALA A 40 10.64 5.73 3.33
N PRO A 41 9.73 6.71 3.10
CA PRO A 41 9.90 7.72 2.07
C PRO A 41 10.97 8.77 2.39
N LEU A 42 11.24 9.04 3.68
CA LEU A 42 12.21 10.05 4.10
C LEU A 42 13.66 9.55 4.08
N ASP A 43 13.90 8.24 4.05
CA ASP A 43 15.25 7.69 3.98
C ASP A 43 15.93 8.01 2.64
N PRO A 44 16.98 8.86 2.59
CA PRO A 44 17.64 9.23 1.33
C PRO A 44 18.45 8.08 0.72
N GLY A 45 18.69 7.01 1.46
CA GLY A 45 19.47 5.86 1.01
C GLY A 45 18.64 4.78 0.33
N SER A 46 17.32 4.95 0.19
CA SER A 46 16.46 4.02 -0.52
C SER A 46 15.58 4.74 -1.56
N ASP A 47 15.22 4.04 -2.63
CA ASP A 47 14.41 4.56 -3.74
C ASP A 47 13.00 3.99 -3.75
N ILE A 48 12.77 2.91 -3.02
CA ILE A 48 11.53 2.16 -2.99
C ILE A 48 11.29 1.60 -1.60
N ALA A 49 10.04 1.40 -1.24
CA ALA A 49 9.65 0.77 0.02
C ALA A 49 9.03 -0.62 -0.22
N VAL A 50 9.27 -1.54 0.69
CA VAL A 50 8.72 -2.90 0.67
C VAL A 50 7.97 -3.15 1.98
N LEU A 51 6.69 -3.47 1.90
CA LEU A 51 5.89 -3.87 3.05
C LEU A 51 5.78 -5.40 3.08
N ARG A 52 6.13 -6.01 4.22
CA ARG A 52 6.12 -7.45 4.40
C ARG A 52 5.77 -7.84 5.83
N GLY A 53 5.07 -8.95 6.03
CA GLY A 53 4.84 -9.53 7.35
C GLY A 53 6.04 -10.33 7.86
N GLN A 54 6.16 -10.50 9.17
CA GLN A 54 7.19 -11.32 9.82
C GLN A 54 6.67 -12.72 10.17
N PRO A 55 7.57 -13.70 10.44
CA PRO A 55 7.16 -15.00 10.97
C PRO A 55 6.40 -14.87 12.28
N VAL A 56 5.32 -15.64 12.42
CA VAL A 56 4.46 -15.61 13.60
C VAL A 56 4.86 -16.66 14.65
N GLN A 57 4.47 -16.41 15.91
CA GLN A 57 4.74 -17.28 17.06
C GLN A 57 3.48 -18.02 17.54
N ASN A 58 2.38 -17.91 16.81
CA ASN A 58 1.16 -18.66 17.10
C ASN A 58 1.42 -20.16 16.95
N ALA A 59 0.97 -20.99 17.92
CA ALA A 59 1.27 -22.43 17.97
C ALA A 59 0.90 -23.18 16.67
N LYS A 60 -0.21 -22.81 16.03
CA LYS A 60 -0.68 -23.45 14.78
C LYS A 60 0.15 -23.04 13.55
N TYR A 61 0.73 -21.86 13.56
CA TYR A 61 1.41 -21.26 12.41
C TYR A 61 2.85 -20.85 12.72
N ALA A 62 3.44 -21.41 13.79
CA ALA A 62 4.78 -21.04 14.25
C ALA A 62 5.80 -21.09 13.11
N GLY A 63 6.58 -20.04 12.99
CA GLY A 63 7.60 -19.88 11.95
C GLY A 63 7.08 -19.54 10.56
N ARG A 64 5.75 -19.63 10.30
CA ARG A 64 5.16 -19.23 9.04
C ARG A 64 5.13 -17.70 8.92
N ARG A 65 5.61 -17.18 7.81
CA ARG A 65 5.48 -15.77 7.49
C ARG A 65 4.04 -15.47 7.06
N ILE A 66 3.45 -14.43 7.64
CA ILE A 66 2.07 -14.01 7.34
C ILE A 66 2.09 -12.52 7.09
N PHE A 67 1.52 -12.08 5.96
CA PHE A 67 1.46 -10.65 5.64
C PHE A 67 0.67 -9.88 6.70
N GLY A 68 -0.55 -10.35 7.05
CA GLY A 68 -1.27 -9.82 8.19
C GLY A 68 -2.76 -10.20 8.22
N SER A 69 -3.32 -10.18 9.42
CA SER A 69 -4.65 -10.69 9.73
C SER A 69 -5.71 -9.61 9.96
N GLY A 70 -5.46 -8.35 9.56
CA GLY A 70 -6.37 -7.24 9.78
C GLY A 70 -6.35 -6.76 11.21
N ILE A 71 -7.48 -6.19 11.66
CA ILE A 71 -7.60 -5.69 13.03
C ILE A 71 -7.52 -6.83 14.05
N ASN A 72 -6.90 -6.57 15.18
CA ASN A 72 -6.81 -7.51 16.29
C ASN A 72 -8.21 -7.68 16.95
N LEU A 73 -8.90 -8.76 16.57
CA LEU A 73 -10.25 -9.04 17.06
C LEU A 73 -10.28 -9.25 18.57
N THR A 74 -9.22 -9.78 19.18
CA THR A 74 -9.14 -9.91 20.63
C THR A 74 -9.21 -8.53 21.30
N HIS A 75 -8.43 -7.59 20.85
CA HIS A 75 -8.42 -6.23 21.37
C HIS A 75 -9.71 -5.47 21.00
N LEU A 76 -10.28 -5.74 19.82
CA LEU A 76 -11.56 -5.14 19.41
C LEU A 76 -12.69 -5.56 20.36
N TYR A 77 -12.86 -6.85 20.61
CA TYR A 77 -13.91 -7.36 21.50
C TYR A 77 -13.69 -7.01 22.98
N GLN A 78 -12.45 -6.73 23.38
CA GLN A 78 -12.13 -6.21 24.71
C GLN A 78 -12.37 -4.69 24.84
N GLY A 79 -12.79 -4.00 23.77
CA GLY A 79 -12.96 -2.55 23.78
C GLY A 79 -11.66 -1.75 23.81
N SER A 80 -10.52 -2.40 23.52
CA SER A 80 -9.18 -1.76 23.52
C SER A 80 -8.89 -1.00 22.22
N ILE A 81 -9.75 -1.10 21.20
CA ILE A 81 -9.64 -0.39 19.94
C ILE A 81 -10.67 0.75 19.93
N PRO A 82 -10.24 2.02 20.04
CA PRO A 82 -11.17 3.14 20.02
C PRO A 82 -11.72 3.38 18.61
N TYR A 83 -12.91 3.99 18.51
CA TYR A 83 -13.53 4.31 17.20
C TYR A 83 -12.60 5.13 16.28
N LEU A 84 -11.85 6.08 16.83
CA LEU A 84 -10.92 6.91 16.05
C LEU A 84 -9.75 6.13 15.43
N TRP A 85 -9.47 4.92 15.90
CA TRP A 85 -8.42 4.06 15.36
C TRP A 85 -8.57 3.83 13.86
N TYR A 86 -9.80 3.61 13.39
CA TYR A 86 -10.07 3.39 11.96
C TYR A 86 -9.74 4.62 11.12
N MET A 87 -10.07 5.80 11.63
CA MET A 87 -9.77 7.06 10.96
C MET A 87 -8.26 7.35 10.98
N GLN A 88 -7.62 7.17 12.13
CA GLN A 88 -6.17 7.33 12.27
C GLN A 88 -5.42 6.41 11.32
N ARG A 89 -5.86 5.15 11.22
CA ARG A 89 -5.28 4.19 10.29
C ARG A 89 -5.41 4.63 8.83
N GLU A 90 -6.62 4.93 8.38
CA GLU A 90 -6.91 5.22 6.97
C GLU A 90 -6.35 6.57 6.54
N LEU A 91 -6.49 7.61 7.36
CA LEU A 91 -5.99 8.96 7.08
C LEU A 91 -4.52 9.15 7.45
N GLY A 92 -3.96 8.26 8.27
CA GLY A 92 -2.56 8.22 8.66
C GLY A 92 -1.74 7.34 7.70
N PHE A 93 -1.16 6.25 8.21
CA PHE A 93 -0.15 5.49 7.47
C PHE A 93 -0.63 4.93 6.13
N VAL A 94 -1.90 4.53 5.99
CA VAL A 94 -2.42 4.06 4.70
C VAL A 94 -2.43 5.20 3.68
N HIS A 95 -2.86 6.39 4.11
CA HIS A 95 -2.84 7.59 3.25
C HIS A 95 -1.41 7.99 2.88
N LYS A 96 -0.46 7.89 3.81
CA LYS A 96 0.96 8.15 3.54
C LYS A 96 1.57 7.14 2.56
N CYS A 97 1.24 5.84 2.68
CA CYS A 97 1.59 4.86 1.65
C CYS A 97 1.03 5.26 0.28
N PHE A 98 -0.19 5.80 0.24
CA PHE A 98 -0.87 6.18 -0.99
C PHE A 98 -0.36 7.49 -1.58
N ARG A 99 -0.11 8.53 -0.77
CA ARG A 99 0.22 9.89 -1.22
C ARG A 99 1.58 10.42 -0.81
N GLY A 100 2.34 9.65 -0.05
CA GLY A 100 3.60 10.11 0.54
C GLY A 100 3.41 11.01 1.76
N VAL A 101 4.51 11.58 2.22
CA VAL A 101 4.58 12.50 3.36
C VAL A 101 4.66 13.92 2.82
N ALA A 102 3.70 14.76 3.19
CA ALA A 102 3.67 16.15 2.75
C ALA A 102 4.67 17.00 3.55
N SER A 103 5.36 17.90 2.87
CA SER A 103 6.14 18.96 3.52
C SER A 103 5.19 19.99 4.15
N PRO A 104 5.60 20.71 5.20
CA PRO A 104 4.80 21.79 5.76
C PRO A 104 4.39 22.81 4.69
N GLY A 105 3.10 23.15 4.65
CA GLY A 105 2.55 24.11 3.68
C GLY A 105 2.15 23.52 2.34
N VAL A 106 2.38 22.24 2.10
CA VAL A 106 1.91 21.52 0.90
C VAL A 106 0.55 20.89 1.20
N LEU A 107 -0.43 21.13 0.33
CA LEU A 107 -1.72 20.47 0.42
C LEU A 107 -1.58 19.00 0.00
N PRO A 108 -2.26 18.06 0.66
CA PRO A 108 -2.21 16.63 0.32
C PRO A 108 -2.60 16.32 -1.13
N ASP A 109 -3.41 17.18 -1.74
CA ASP A 109 -3.86 17.07 -3.12
C ASP A 109 -3.01 17.91 -4.09
N ASP A 110 -2.01 18.60 -3.58
CA ASP A 110 -1.08 19.33 -4.45
C ASP A 110 -0.15 18.33 -5.14
N VAL A 111 -0.50 18.05 -6.35
CA VAL A 111 0.18 17.06 -7.18
C VAL A 111 1.57 17.55 -7.61
N ASN A 112 1.76 18.84 -7.60
CA ASN A 112 3.03 19.52 -7.87
C ASN A 112 3.78 19.85 -6.58
N GLY A 113 3.21 19.53 -5.43
CA GLY A 113 3.79 19.85 -4.14
C GLY A 113 5.07 19.07 -3.84
N ALA A 114 5.90 19.66 -2.98
CA ALA A 114 7.13 19.04 -2.49
C ALA A 114 6.82 17.95 -1.44
N GLY A 115 6.14 16.89 -1.85
CA GLY A 115 5.91 15.70 -1.02
C GLY A 115 7.04 14.69 -1.19
N HIS A 116 7.34 13.97 -0.10
CA HIS A 116 8.27 12.84 -0.13
C HIS A 116 7.48 11.56 -0.33
N GLU A 117 7.67 10.91 -1.46
CA GLU A 117 7.01 9.64 -1.74
C GLU A 117 7.95 8.69 -2.49
N LYS A 118 7.68 7.41 -2.35
CA LYS A 118 8.39 6.34 -3.07
C LYS A 118 7.37 5.32 -3.54
N PRO A 119 7.69 4.55 -4.60
CA PRO A 119 6.90 3.36 -4.92
C PRO A 119 6.91 2.36 -3.76
N TRP A 120 5.84 1.58 -3.63
CA TRP A 120 5.67 0.57 -2.60
C TRP A 120 5.45 -0.81 -3.23
N ILE A 121 6.17 -1.80 -2.72
CA ILE A 121 5.95 -3.22 -3.01
C ILE A 121 5.27 -3.87 -1.82
N GLY A 122 4.15 -4.55 -2.03
CA GLY A 122 3.56 -5.46 -1.05
C GLY A 122 4.05 -6.89 -1.30
N ALA A 123 4.62 -7.57 -0.29
CA ALA A 123 5.08 -8.95 -0.40
C ALA A 123 4.20 -9.86 0.46
N VAL A 124 3.23 -10.51 -0.17
CA VAL A 124 2.18 -11.31 0.50
C VAL A 124 2.60 -12.75 0.64
N GLU A 125 2.75 -13.21 1.87
CA GLU A 125 2.92 -14.61 2.23
C GLU A 125 1.82 -15.01 3.21
N GLY A 126 1.30 -16.21 3.10
CA GLY A 126 0.20 -16.71 3.91
C GLY A 126 -1.12 -16.06 3.58
N TRP A 127 -1.42 -14.89 4.13
CA TRP A 127 -2.67 -14.18 3.83
C TRP A 127 -2.58 -12.69 4.10
N ALA A 128 -3.49 -11.95 3.45
CA ALA A 128 -3.79 -10.55 3.68
C ALA A 128 -5.29 -10.40 4.00
N ILE A 129 -5.64 -10.25 5.28
CA ILE A 129 -7.03 -10.18 5.74
C ILE A 129 -7.36 -8.75 6.15
N GLY A 130 -8.58 -8.28 5.82
CA GLY A 130 -9.11 -7.02 6.30
C GLY A 130 -8.22 -5.82 5.95
N GLY A 131 -7.69 -5.13 6.97
CA GLY A 131 -6.79 -3.99 6.80
C GLY A 131 -5.56 -4.30 5.95
N HIS A 132 -5.01 -5.50 6.08
CA HIS A 132 -3.88 -5.93 5.28
C HIS A 132 -4.22 -6.21 3.81
N CYS A 133 -5.46 -6.60 3.49
CA CYS A 133 -5.92 -6.63 2.11
C CYS A 133 -6.14 -5.21 1.56
N GLN A 134 -6.65 -4.30 2.41
CA GLN A 134 -6.90 -2.90 2.01
C GLN A 134 -5.63 -2.16 1.62
N ILE A 135 -4.52 -2.39 2.34
CA ILE A 135 -3.26 -1.70 2.07
C ILE A 135 -2.63 -2.14 0.74
N LEU A 136 -2.91 -3.35 0.27
CA LEU A 136 -2.45 -3.80 -1.05
C LEU A 136 -3.01 -2.93 -2.19
N LEU A 137 -4.19 -2.33 -1.99
CA LEU A 137 -4.84 -1.46 -2.97
C LEU A 137 -4.19 -0.07 -3.09
N VAL A 138 -3.16 0.21 -2.30
CA VAL A 138 -2.35 1.44 -2.38
C VAL A 138 -0.89 1.15 -2.68
N MET A 139 -0.52 -0.13 -2.85
CA MET A 139 0.81 -0.53 -3.32
C MET A 139 0.94 -0.31 -4.82
N ASP A 140 2.15 -0.09 -5.29
CA ASP A 140 2.45 0.08 -6.71
C ASP A 140 2.77 -1.25 -7.41
N TYR A 141 3.16 -2.25 -6.61
CA TYR A 141 3.40 -3.61 -7.08
C TYR A 141 3.14 -4.62 -5.95
N VAL A 142 2.48 -5.71 -6.26
CA VAL A 142 2.14 -6.76 -5.29
C VAL A 142 2.73 -8.09 -5.73
N LEU A 143 3.68 -8.59 -4.94
CA LEU A 143 4.19 -9.96 -5.02
C LEU A 143 3.37 -10.84 -4.09
N ALA A 144 3.01 -12.04 -4.51
CA ALA A 144 2.28 -12.97 -3.66
C ALA A 144 2.80 -14.41 -3.78
N ALA A 145 2.83 -15.12 -2.66
CA ALA A 145 3.14 -16.54 -2.66
C ALA A 145 1.96 -17.35 -3.25
N HIS A 146 2.26 -18.46 -3.94
CA HIS A 146 1.25 -19.33 -4.57
C HIS A 146 0.13 -19.78 -3.62
N ASP A 147 0.47 -20.03 -2.35
CA ASP A 147 -0.46 -20.53 -1.35
C ASP A 147 -1.12 -19.41 -0.53
N SER A 148 -0.97 -18.17 -0.95
CA SER A 148 -1.52 -17.01 -0.25
C SER A 148 -2.91 -16.63 -0.73
N TYR A 149 -3.66 -15.92 0.13
CA TYR A 149 -5.00 -15.44 -0.19
C TYR A 149 -5.30 -14.09 0.44
N MET A 150 -6.34 -13.45 -0.08
CA MET A 150 -6.88 -12.18 0.39
C MET A 150 -8.35 -12.33 0.78
N THR A 151 -8.82 -11.53 1.76
CA THR A 151 -10.24 -11.44 2.11
C THR A 151 -10.54 -10.14 2.86
N LEU A 152 -11.80 -9.68 2.77
CA LEU A 152 -12.30 -8.44 3.38
C LEU A 152 -13.54 -8.70 4.25
N PRO A 153 -13.42 -9.44 5.39
CA PRO A 153 -14.57 -9.90 6.18
C PRO A 153 -15.12 -8.81 7.14
N ALA A 154 -14.92 -7.53 6.86
CA ALA A 154 -15.30 -6.42 7.74
C ALA A 154 -16.80 -6.40 8.10
N ARG A 155 -17.66 -6.86 7.18
CA ARG A 155 -19.10 -6.95 7.41
C ARG A 155 -19.47 -7.82 8.61
N LYS A 156 -18.74 -8.91 8.87
CA LYS A 156 -18.96 -9.78 10.03
C LYS A 156 -18.80 -9.04 11.36
N GLU A 157 -17.93 -8.07 11.37
CA GLU A 157 -17.63 -7.25 12.55
C GLU A 157 -18.47 -5.97 12.60
N GLY A 158 -19.45 -5.82 11.70
CA GLY A 158 -20.30 -4.63 11.61
C GLY A 158 -19.56 -3.37 11.18
N ILE A 159 -18.40 -3.50 10.53
CA ILE A 159 -17.56 -2.38 10.11
C ILE A 159 -17.40 -2.31 8.59
N ILE A 160 -17.06 -1.14 8.11
CA ILE A 160 -16.74 -0.89 6.70
C ILE A 160 -15.24 -1.14 6.49
N PRO A 161 -14.83 -1.79 5.37
CA PRO A 161 -13.42 -2.06 5.11
C PRO A 161 -12.66 -0.81 4.62
N GLY A 162 -12.66 0.28 5.39
CA GLY A 162 -11.98 1.53 5.10
C GLY A 162 -12.31 2.08 3.70
N ALA A 163 -11.31 2.55 2.98
CA ALA A 163 -11.47 3.02 1.59
C ALA A 163 -11.47 1.89 0.54
N ALA A 164 -11.50 0.60 0.94
CA ALA A 164 -11.53 -0.51 -0.01
C ALA A 164 -12.77 -0.47 -0.91
N ASN A 165 -13.92 -0.01 -0.40
CA ASN A 165 -15.14 0.17 -1.21
C ASN A 165 -14.95 1.10 -2.41
N MET A 166 -14.03 2.06 -2.31
CA MET A 166 -13.72 3.01 -3.39
C MET A 166 -12.54 2.55 -4.24
N ARG A 167 -11.59 1.82 -3.66
CA ARG A 167 -10.35 1.41 -4.32
C ARG A 167 -10.49 0.08 -5.05
N LEU A 168 -11.08 -0.93 -4.40
CA LEU A 168 -11.16 -2.29 -4.94
C LEU A 168 -11.84 -2.38 -6.31
N PRO A 169 -12.96 -1.67 -6.59
CA PRO A 169 -13.58 -1.70 -7.92
C PRO A 169 -12.66 -1.24 -9.07
N ARG A 170 -11.64 -0.44 -8.77
CA ARG A 170 -10.66 0.02 -9.78
C ARG A 170 -9.74 -1.11 -10.26
N PHE A 171 -9.54 -2.14 -9.45
CA PHE A 171 -8.75 -3.33 -9.77
C PHE A 171 -9.62 -4.45 -10.34
N THR A 172 -10.77 -4.72 -9.70
CA THR A 172 -11.55 -5.93 -9.92
C THR A 172 -12.87 -5.70 -10.67
N GLY A 173 -13.22 -4.43 -10.91
CA GLY A 173 -14.56 -4.06 -11.34
C GLY A 173 -15.58 -4.16 -10.19
N ASP A 174 -16.70 -3.45 -10.33
CA ASP A 174 -17.72 -3.29 -9.27
C ASP A 174 -18.35 -4.63 -8.85
N ARG A 175 -18.60 -5.53 -9.78
CA ARG A 175 -19.28 -6.80 -9.47
C ARG A 175 -18.44 -7.72 -8.59
N LEU A 176 -17.18 -7.89 -8.90
CA LEU A 176 -16.28 -8.74 -8.10
C LEU A 176 -15.97 -8.06 -6.74
N ALA A 177 -15.77 -6.75 -6.73
CA ALA A 177 -15.58 -6.00 -5.48
C ALA A 177 -16.74 -6.20 -4.49
N ARG A 178 -18.00 -6.19 -4.98
CA ARG A 178 -19.18 -6.48 -4.15
C ARG A 178 -19.18 -7.91 -3.61
N GLN A 179 -18.75 -8.89 -4.39
CA GLN A 179 -18.63 -10.28 -3.93
C GLN A 179 -17.57 -10.39 -2.82
N LEU A 180 -16.41 -9.76 -3.00
CA LEU A 180 -15.32 -9.80 -2.03
C LEU A 180 -15.70 -9.13 -0.71
N ILE A 181 -16.43 -8.01 -0.75
CA ILE A 181 -16.80 -7.24 0.44
C ILE A 181 -18.11 -7.76 1.05
N GLN A 182 -19.20 -7.86 0.27
CA GLN A 182 -20.52 -8.18 0.79
C GLN A 182 -20.74 -9.68 1.06
N ALA A 183 -20.18 -10.54 0.20
CA ALA A 183 -20.23 -11.98 0.39
C ALA A 183 -18.98 -12.54 1.08
N GLU A 184 -18.02 -11.68 1.44
CA GLU A 184 -16.78 -12.05 2.13
C GLU A 184 -16.00 -13.18 1.40
N ARG A 185 -16.10 -13.15 0.08
CA ARG A 185 -15.46 -14.16 -0.76
C ARG A 185 -13.94 -14.12 -0.54
N ARG A 186 -13.37 -15.30 -0.28
CA ARG A 186 -11.92 -15.47 -0.30
C ARG A 186 -11.42 -15.39 -1.73
N LEU A 187 -10.32 -14.70 -1.92
CA LEU A 187 -9.63 -14.54 -3.19
C LEU A 187 -8.22 -15.15 -3.09
N ASP A 188 -8.01 -16.30 -3.69
CA ASP A 188 -6.69 -16.90 -3.77
C ASP A 188 -5.80 -16.08 -4.71
N CYS A 189 -4.58 -15.74 -4.27
CA CYS A 189 -3.71 -14.80 -4.99
C CYS A 189 -3.30 -15.32 -6.38
N ASP A 190 -3.16 -16.62 -6.55
CA ASP A 190 -2.80 -17.28 -7.83
C ASP A 190 -4.00 -17.49 -8.79
N SER A 191 -5.24 -17.22 -8.32
CA SER A 191 -6.42 -17.28 -9.19
C SER A 191 -6.41 -16.17 -10.26
N ILE A 192 -7.21 -16.34 -11.31
CA ILE A 192 -7.36 -15.32 -12.36
C ILE A 192 -7.80 -13.99 -11.76
N GLU A 193 -8.75 -14.01 -10.83
CA GLU A 193 -9.24 -12.82 -10.15
C GLU A 193 -8.20 -12.25 -9.16
N GLY A 194 -7.40 -13.12 -8.51
CA GLY A 194 -6.31 -12.68 -7.60
C GLY A 194 -5.24 -11.88 -8.32
N ARG A 195 -4.96 -12.22 -9.57
CA ARG A 195 -4.03 -11.52 -10.46
C ARG A 195 -4.50 -10.14 -10.93
N LEU A 196 -5.71 -9.74 -10.57
CA LEU A 196 -6.15 -8.36 -10.74
C LEU A 196 -5.58 -7.42 -9.64
N ILE A 197 -5.04 -8.00 -8.56
CA ILE A 197 -4.43 -7.26 -7.44
C ILE A 197 -2.95 -7.64 -7.30
N CYS A 198 -2.61 -8.91 -7.58
CA CYS A 198 -1.25 -9.44 -7.45
C CYS A 198 -0.56 -9.47 -8.81
N ASP A 199 0.55 -8.74 -8.94
CA ASP A 199 1.26 -8.58 -10.21
C ASP A 199 2.13 -9.80 -10.55
N GLU A 200 2.79 -10.39 -9.55
CA GLU A 200 3.61 -11.59 -9.71
C GLU A 200 3.31 -12.63 -8.63
N ILE A 201 3.21 -13.89 -9.03
CA ILE A 201 3.00 -15.03 -8.12
C ILE A 201 4.25 -15.90 -8.15
N VAL A 202 4.81 -16.16 -6.96
CA VAL A 202 6.06 -16.90 -6.81
C VAL A 202 5.94 -17.98 -5.72
N PRO A 203 6.80 -19.00 -5.73
CA PRO A 203 6.98 -19.85 -4.55
C PRO A 203 7.41 -19.01 -3.35
N ALA A 204 6.94 -19.33 -2.15
CA ALA A 204 7.31 -18.59 -0.94
C ALA A 204 8.85 -18.60 -0.69
N SER A 205 9.54 -19.67 -1.12
CA SER A 205 11.01 -19.76 -1.08
C SER A 205 11.71 -18.71 -1.93
N ASP A 206 11.05 -18.22 -2.98
CA ASP A 206 11.64 -17.33 -3.99
C ASP A 206 11.27 -15.87 -3.77
N MET A 207 10.49 -15.57 -2.71
CA MET A 207 9.99 -14.23 -2.41
C MET A 207 11.11 -13.19 -2.28
N ASP A 208 12.21 -13.53 -1.61
CA ASP A 208 13.34 -12.60 -1.44
C ASP A 208 13.99 -12.26 -2.79
N ALA A 209 14.15 -13.26 -3.65
CA ALA A 209 14.68 -13.07 -5.01
C ALA A 209 13.71 -12.26 -5.89
N ALA A 210 12.40 -12.50 -5.76
CA ALA A 210 11.36 -11.74 -6.46
C ALA A 210 11.35 -10.28 -6.03
N ILE A 211 11.42 -9.98 -4.73
CA ILE A 211 11.56 -8.62 -4.21
C ILE A 211 12.78 -7.94 -4.85
N GLY A 212 13.94 -8.60 -4.85
CA GLY A 212 15.16 -8.04 -5.44
C GLY A 212 15.03 -7.69 -6.92
N ARG A 213 14.42 -8.58 -7.72
CA ARG A 213 14.15 -8.32 -9.15
C ARG A 213 13.17 -7.16 -9.34
N THR A 214 12.11 -7.12 -8.55
CA THR A 214 11.09 -6.05 -8.63
C THR A 214 11.67 -4.70 -8.23
N VAL A 215 12.49 -4.65 -7.19
CA VAL A 215 13.23 -3.44 -6.80
C VAL A 215 14.08 -2.94 -7.98
N GLU A 216 14.88 -3.80 -8.57
CA GLU A 216 15.72 -3.43 -9.73
C GLU A 216 14.87 -2.97 -10.92
N MET A 217 13.81 -3.70 -11.25
CA MET A 217 12.89 -3.34 -12.35
C MET A 217 12.29 -1.94 -12.16
N LEU A 218 11.80 -1.62 -10.94
CA LEU A 218 11.12 -0.36 -10.68
C LEU A 218 12.07 0.83 -10.46
N THR A 219 13.35 0.58 -10.18
CA THR A 219 14.31 1.63 -9.84
C THR A 219 15.45 1.79 -10.84
N SER A 220 15.61 0.90 -11.82
CA SER A 220 16.71 0.91 -12.81
C SER A 220 16.76 2.21 -13.64
N ALA A 221 15.61 2.78 -13.96
CA ALA A 221 15.51 4.06 -14.69
C ALA A 221 15.45 5.30 -13.76
N GLY A 222 15.66 5.11 -12.46
CA GLY A 222 15.48 6.14 -11.43
C GLY A 222 14.05 6.24 -10.90
N ALA A 223 13.90 6.82 -9.71
CA ALA A 223 12.61 6.89 -9.03
C ALA A 223 11.67 7.98 -9.58
N VAL A 224 12.19 9.00 -10.27
CA VAL A 224 11.43 10.18 -10.71
C VAL A 224 10.25 9.80 -11.61
N GLY A 225 10.49 8.98 -12.64
CA GLY A 225 9.43 8.53 -13.54
C GLY A 225 8.38 7.67 -12.83
N ALA A 226 8.80 6.79 -11.92
CA ALA A 226 7.89 5.95 -11.13
C ALA A 226 7.01 6.82 -10.21
N ILE A 227 7.57 7.84 -9.56
CA ILE A 227 6.84 8.78 -8.71
C ILE A 227 5.84 9.61 -9.55
N GLY A 228 6.25 10.12 -10.70
CA GLY A 228 5.38 10.88 -11.60
C GLY A 228 4.17 10.06 -12.07
N ASN A 229 4.40 8.82 -12.53
CA ASN A 229 3.32 7.91 -12.92
C ASN A 229 2.40 7.58 -11.74
N ARG A 230 2.97 7.31 -10.57
CA ARG A 230 2.23 7.05 -9.35
C ARG A 230 1.26 8.20 -9.02
N ARG A 231 1.72 9.44 -9.12
CA ARG A 231 0.89 10.64 -8.93
C ARG A 231 -0.24 10.71 -9.96
N ALA A 232 0.08 10.47 -11.24
CA ALA A 232 -0.90 10.49 -12.32
C ALA A 232 -2.03 9.47 -12.13
N PHE A 233 -1.74 8.27 -11.65
CA PHE A 233 -2.76 7.25 -11.36
C PHE A 233 -3.76 7.64 -10.27
N ARG A 234 -3.43 8.59 -9.41
CA ARG A 234 -4.31 9.04 -8.31
C ARG A 234 -5.29 10.13 -8.72
N VAL A 235 -5.05 10.78 -9.84
CA VAL A 235 -5.93 11.84 -10.31
C VAL A 235 -7.23 11.24 -10.85
N PRO A 236 -8.41 11.72 -10.43
CA PRO A 236 -9.68 11.30 -11.02
C PRO A 236 -9.71 11.59 -12.53
N GLY A 237 -10.24 10.66 -13.31
CA GLY A 237 -10.23 10.76 -14.77
C GLY A 237 -10.85 12.05 -15.32
N ASP A 238 -11.89 12.55 -14.68
CA ASP A 238 -12.55 13.79 -15.09
C ASP A 238 -11.67 15.03 -14.89
N GLN A 239 -10.89 15.04 -13.83
CA GLN A 239 -9.92 16.09 -13.54
C GLN A 239 -8.70 16.02 -14.48
N LEU A 240 -8.40 14.80 -14.97
CA LEU A 240 -7.37 14.59 -15.99
C LEU A 240 -7.76 15.19 -17.35
N ILE A 241 -9.03 15.25 -17.69
CA ILE A 241 -9.49 15.81 -18.96
C ILE A 241 -9.46 17.34 -18.95
N VAL A 242 -9.84 17.96 -17.83
CA VAL A 242 -9.92 19.42 -17.72
C VAL A 242 -8.58 20.06 -17.35
N ASP A 243 -7.91 19.50 -16.34
CA ASP A 243 -6.63 20.00 -15.83
C ASP A 243 -5.44 19.09 -16.22
N GLY A 244 -5.73 17.94 -16.81
CA GLY A 244 -4.79 16.86 -16.97
C GLY A 244 -3.61 17.18 -17.88
N ALA A 245 -3.85 17.87 -18.98
CA ALA A 245 -2.75 18.29 -19.86
C ALA A 245 -1.83 19.27 -19.13
N THR A 246 -2.40 20.24 -18.43
CA THR A 246 -1.66 21.19 -17.60
C THR A 246 -0.95 20.48 -16.45
N TYR A 247 -1.62 19.51 -15.84
CA TYR A 247 -1.08 18.74 -14.74
C TYR A 247 0.09 17.86 -15.15
N ILE A 248 -0.08 17.01 -16.16
CA ILE A 248 0.97 16.12 -16.67
C ILE A 248 2.16 16.92 -17.18
N VAL A 249 1.92 18.03 -17.85
CA VAL A 249 2.99 18.92 -18.34
C VAL A 249 3.69 19.63 -17.18
N ARG A 250 2.96 20.12 -16.17
CA ARG A 250 3.59 20.73 -14.97
C ARG A 250 4.43 19.70 -14.21
N GLN A 251 3.93 18.49 -14.03
CA GLN A 251 4.67 17.42 -13.37
C GLN A 251 5.94 17.06 -14.17
N ALA A 252 5.80 16.86 -15.46
CA ALA A 252 6.94 16.58 -16.34
C ALA A 252 7.99 17.70 -16.35
N LEU A 253 7.54 18.96 -16.25
CA LEU A 253 8.42 20.12 -16.15
C LEU A 253 9.15 20.18 -14.82
N GLN A 254 8.49 19.87 -13.70
CA GLN A 254 9.11 19.83 -12.38
C GLN A 254 10.11 18.68 -12.26
N ASP A 255 9.72 17.49 -12.76
CA ASP A 255 10.52 16.28 -12.62
C ASP A 255 11.71 16.27 -13.59
N ALA A 256 11.60 16.95 -14.72
CA ALA A 256 12.62 16.94 -15.77
C ALA A 256 13.51 18.19 -15.83
N GLU A 257 13.25 19.28 -15.09
CA GLU A 257 13.97 20.58 -15.13
C GLU A 257 14.32 21.09 -16.53
N ARG A 258 13.91 20.38 -17.59
CA ARG A 258 14.35 20.51 -18.99
C ARG A 258 13.24 20.71 -20.00
N LEU A 259 11.98 20.50 -19.60
CA LEU A 259 10.89 20.67 -20.56
C LEU A 259 10.42 22.12 -20.54
N ILE A 260 10.81 22.86 -21.58
CA ILE A 260 10.49 24.28 -21.78
C ILE A 260 9.07 24.41 -22.37
N TRP A 261 8.11 23.62 -21.88
CA TRP A 261 6.74 23.70 -22.35
C TRP A 261 5.88 24.34 -21.27
N ARG A 262 5.52 25.55 -21.47
CA ARG A 262 4.49 26.22 -20.70
C ARG A 262 3.22 26.28 -21.57
N LEU A 263 2.29 25.39 -21.34
CA LEU A 263 0.94 25.54 -21.83
C LEU A 263 0.23 26.58 -20.95
N ASP A 264 0.18 27.79 -21.42
CA ASP A 264 -0.57 28.86 -20.80
C ASP A 264 -2.02 28.71 -21.27
N LEU A 265 -2.79 27.84 -20.61
CA LEU A 265 -4.20 27.58 -20.91
C LEU A 265 -5.12 28.71 -20.39
N ASP A 266 -4.57 29.67 -19.64
CA ASP A 266 -5.31 30.81 -19.10
C ASP A 266 -5.51 31.93 -20.12
N LYS A 267 -5.07 31.72 -21.35
CA LYS A 267 -5.16 32.72 -22.44
C LYS A 267 -6.00 32.30 -23.64
N GLN A 268 -6.81 31.24 -23.51
CA GLN A 268 -7.76 30.88 -24.57
C GLN A 268 -9.19 31.20 -24.19
#